data_2a880507ccbcab29ca289a07bfa910d6
#
_entry.id   2a880507ccbcab29ca289a07bfa910d6
#
_cell.length_a   1.000
_cell.length_b   1.000
_cell.length_c   1.000
_cell.angle_alpha   90.00
_cell.angle_beta   90.00
_cell.angle_gamma   90.00
#
_symmetry.space_group_name_H-M   'P 1'
#
loop_
_entity.id
_entity.type
_entity.pdbx_description
1 polymer ?
#
loop_
_entity_poly.entity_id
_entity_poly.type
_entity_poly.pdbx_seq_one_letter_code
_entity_poly.pdbx_strand_id
1 'polypeptide(L)'
;MTPFTALRAHSVAARGEQKIIADIRRWLGRASPASPFGIGDDCAVIPPAKHHQLVTTDPVIWGRHFDAGVPARAVGAKLLKRNLSDIAAMGGRPVAAVVSLALAPQTSVRWLEQFYRGLAACADKHKVKIVGGDITQGPAGFLGAFLTLHGESTGCRVVTRSGARAGDAIYVTGTLGGSLLRHHHAFTPRLAEGVWLAGRSEVRAMMDVSDGLAKDLRALTPPGLVPALDATAIPVSAAARRQARRSGKTPLAHALGDGEDYELLIVVRAGAVRFEQAWRRRFRNLPLSRLGRFVRKNHLPPVALRLADYHGYEHLR
;
A
#
# COMPACT_ATOMS: atom_id res chain seq x y z
N MET A 1 -7.23 17.80 -12.10
CA MET A 1 -6.77 18.03 -13.50
C MET A 1 -6.73 16.69 -14.19
N THR A 2 -7.40 16.51 -15.31
CA THR A 2 -7.38 15.27 -16.08
C THR A 2 -5.97 14.99 -16.60
N PRO A 3 -5.55 13.72 -16.74
CA PRO A 3 -4.25 13.40 -17.31
C PRO A 3 -4.15 13.66 -18.81
N PHE A 4 -5.28 13.92 -19.48
CA PHE A 4 -5.33 14.09 -20.92
C PHE A 4 -5.43 15.59 -21.29
N THR A 5 -4.82 15.95 -22.44
CA THR A 5 -4.85 17.31 -22.98
C THR A 5 -5.55 17.34 -24.33
N ALA A 6 -6.35 18.37 -24.58
CA ALA A 6 -6.90 18.66 -25.91
C ALA A 6 -5.86 19.23 -26.88
N LEU A 7 -4.76 19.82 -26.35
CA LEU A 7 -3.70 20.43 -27.17
C LEU A 7 -2.67 19.38 -27.58
N ARG A 8 -2.68 19.01 -28.87
CA ARG A 8 -1.80 17.99 -29.44
C ARG A 8 -0.30 18.27 -29.14
N ALA A 9 0.12 19.52 -29.22
CA ALA A 9 1.51 19.95 -28.95
C ALA A 9 2.00 19.72 -27.51
N HIS A 10 1.08 19.54 -26.54
CA HIS A 10 1.39 19.30 -25.13
C HIS A 10 1.22 17.84 -24.70
N SER A 11 1.05 16.93 -25.67
CA SER A 11 0.87 15.50 -25.44
C SER A 11 2.20 14.74 -25.43
N VAL A 12 2.22 13.55 -24.82
CA VAL A 12 3.38 12.65 -24.85
C VAL A 12 3.71 12.19 -26.27
N ALA A 13 2.69 12.01 -27.13
CA ALA A 13 2.89 11.64 -28.53
C ALA A 13 3.66 12.72 -29.30
N ALA A 14 3.37 14.00 -29.08
CA ALA A 14 4.09 15.10 -29.68
C ALA A 14 5.51 15.26 -29.14
N ARG A 15 5.73 14.91 -27.88
CA ARG A 15 7.03 14.98 -27.23
C ARG A 15 7.98 13.91 -27.73
N GLY A 16 7.47 12.73 -28.02
CA GLY A 16 8.23 11.56 -28.44
C GLY A 16 8.94 10.83 -27.29
N GLU A 17 9.10 9.53 -27.45
CA GLU A 17 9.57 8.60 -26.41
C GLU A 17 10.94 9.02 -25.82
N GLN A 18 11.96 9.22 -26.66
CA GLN A 18 13.31 9.53 -26.20
C GLN A 18 13.39 10.83 -25.38
N LYS A 19 12.61 11.86 -25.78
CA LYS A 19 12.54 13.11 -25.02
C LYS A 19 11.77 12.92 -23.70
N ILE A 20 10.75 12.08 -23.66
CA ILE A 20 10.03 11.76 -22.44
C ILE A 20 10.95 11.01 -21.47
N ILE A 21 11.74 10.04 -21.92
CA ILE A 21 12.72 9.34 -21.07
C ILE A 21 13.74 10.31 -20.48
N ALA A 22 14.28 11.23 -21.30
CA ALA A 22 15.19 12.26 -20.82
C ALA A 22 14.52 13.20 -19.79
N ASP A 23 13.28 13.58 -20.04
CA ASP A 23 12.49 14.40 -19.11
C ASP A 23 12.22 13.66 -17.79
N ILE A 24 11.89 12.36 -17.82
CA ILE A 24 11.70 11.52 -16.66
C ILE A 24 12.96 11.48 -15.78
N ARG A 25 14.13 11.25 -16.37
CA ARG A 25 15.42 11.30 -15.64
C ARG A 25 15.59 12.64 -14.93
N ARG A 26 15.31 13.75 -15.60
CA ARG A 26 15.37 15.09 -15.03
C ARG A 26 14.35 15.30 -13.90
N TRP A 27 13.12 14.82 -14.06
CA TRP A 27 12.07 14.96 -13.05
C TRP A 27 12.30 14.10 -11.81
N LEU A 28 12.94 12.95 -11.97
CA LEU A 28 13.35 12.08 -10.87
C LEU A 28 14.56 12.66 -10.10
N GLY A 29 15.44 13.38 -10.78
CA GLY A 29 16.62 13.97 -10.15
C GLY A 29 17.45 12.93 -9.38
N ARG A 30 17.79 13.21 -8.15
CA ARG A 30 18.60 12.32 -7.29
C ARG A 30 17.93 10.97 -6.95
N ALA A 31 16.62 10.83 -7.16
CA ALA A 31 15.92 9.55 -6.99
C ALA A 31 16.28 8.53 -8.08
N SER A 32 16.85 8.99 -9.23
CA SER A 32 17.38 8.10 -10.28
C SER A 32 18.90 8.23 -10.34
N PRO A 33 19.66 7.20 -9.95
CA PRO A 33 21.12 7.20 -10.10
C PRO A 33 21.53 7.30 -11.57
N ALA A 34 22.81 7.57 -11.81
CA ALA A 34 23.39 7.44 -13.15
C ALA A 34 23.51 5.96 -13.57
N SER A 35 23.49 5.70 -14.89
CA SER A 35 23.83 4.38 -15.44
C SER A 35 25.23 3.94 -14.92
N PRO A 36 25.47 2.66 -14.65
CA PRO A 36 24.56 1.52 -14.85
C PRO A 36 23.58 1.25 -13.67
N PHE A 37 23.57 2.11 -12.65
CA PHE A 37 22.74 1.92 -11.45
C PHE A 37 21.34 2.55 -11.57
N GLY A 38 21.04 3.18 -12.69
CA GLY A 38 19.76 3.84 -12.97
C GLY A 38 19.41 3.80 -14.44
N ILE A 39 18.49 4.69 -14.85
CA ILE A 39 17.97 4.77 -16.22
C ILE A 39 19.10 5.11 -17.21
N GLY A 40 19.25 4.34 -18.30
CA GLY A 40 20.18 4.67 -19.38
C GLY A 40 20.88 3.46 -20.01
N ASP A 41 20.54 2.26 -19.59
CA ASP A 41 21.06 1.00 -20.15
C ASP A 41 19.89 -0.01 -20.25
N ASP A 42 20.11 -1.17 -20.88
CA ASP A 42 19.09 -2.23 -21.02
C ASP A 42 18.59 -2.75 -19.67
N CYS A 43 19.48 -2.77 -18.67
CA CYS A 43 19.17 -3.16 -17.29
C CYS A 43 19.86 -2.23 -16.30
N ALA A 44 19.24 -2.05 -15.12
CA ALA A 44 19.93 -1.41 -14.01
C ALA A 44 20.72 -2.46 -13.20
N VAL A 45 21.93 -2.10 -12.78
CA VAL A 45 22.73 -2.93 -11.87
C VAL A 45 22.28 -2.66 -10.44
N ILE A 46 21.77 -3.70 -9.77
CA ILE A 46 21.41 -3.66 -8.35
C ILE A 46 22.50 -4.38 -7.56
N PRO A 47 23.09 -3.77 -6.53
CA PRO A 47 24.09 -4.44 -5.69
C PRO A 47 23.53 -5.71 -5.04
N PRO A 48 24.37 -6.72 -4.76
CA PRO A 48 23.93 -7.95 -4.10
C PRO A 48 23.33 -7.64 -2.74
N ALA A 49 22.19 -8.28 -2.44
CA ALA A 49 21.52 -8.15 -1.15
C ALA A 49 22.27 -8.97 -0.08
N LYS A 50 22.34 -8.44 1.15
CA LYS A 50 22.89 -9.15 2.30
C LYS A 50 21.89 -10.07 2.99
N HIS A 51 20.60 -9.88 2.72
CA HIS A 51 19.47 -10.56 3.37
C HIS A 51 18.50 -11.07 2.31
N HIS A 52 17.39 -11.71 2.75
CA HIS A 52 16.32 -12.13 1.84
C HIS A 52 15.78 -10.95 1.06
N GLN A 53 15.65 -11.14 -0.24
CA GLN A 53 15.06 -10.14 -1.14
C GLN A 53 13.54 -10.25 -1.11
N LEU A 54 12.88 -9.09 -1.18
CA LEU A 54 11.44 -8.93 -1.26
C LEU A 54 11.11 -8.24 -2.59
N VAL A 55 10.12 -8.74 -3.29
CA VAL A 55 9.67 -8.14 -4.56
C VAL A 55 8.15 -8.03 -4.52
N THR A 56 7.63 -6.87 -4.86
CA THR A 56 6.20 -6.63 -5.03
C THR A 56 5.93 -5.77 -6.24
N THR A 57 4.68 -5.79 -6.73
CA THR A 57 4.25 -4.94 -7.84
C THR A 57 2.80 -4.52 -7.66
N ASP A 58 2.55 -3.21 -7.81
CA ASP A 58 1.24 -2.60 -7.73
C ASP A 58 1.07 -1.50 -8.78
N PRO A 59 -0.12 -1.37 -9.38
CA PRO A 59 -0.43 -0.32 -10.33
C PRO A 59 -1.16 0.87 -9.70
N VAL A 60 -1.20 1.99 -10.44
CA VAL A 60 -2.27 2.98 -10.38
C VAL A 60 -2.86 3.16 -11.78
N ILE A 61 -4.17 3.06 -11.91
CA ILE A 61 -4.90 3.11 -13.18
C ILE A 61 -5.98 4.20 -13.09
N TRP A 62 -6.04 5.06 -14.10
CA TRP A 62 -7.08 6.08 -14.25
C TRP A 62 -8.49 5.48 -14.24
N GLY A 63 -9.39 6.09 -13.48
CA GLY A 63 -10.75 5.62 -13.31
C GLY A 63 -10.92 4.42 -12.37
N ARG A 64 -9.80 3.88 -11.83
CA ARG A 64 -9.82 2.79 -10.83
C ARG A 64 -9.18 3.19 -9.51
N HIS A 65 -7.95 3.64 -9.55
CA HIS A 65 -7.17 3.97 -8.35
C HIS A 65 -7.10 5.48 -8.08
N PHE A 66 -7.45 6.28 -9.08
CA PHE A 66 -7.53 7.74 -9.00
C PHE A 66 -8.40 8.30 -10.11
N ASP A 67 -8.91 9.50 -9.90
CA ASP A 67 -9.72 10.29 -10.83
C ASP A 67 -9.18 11.74 -10.93
N ALA A 68 -9.97 12.63 -11.54
CA ALA A 68 -9.62 14.05 -11.70
C ALA A 68 -9.48 14.83 -10.39
N GLY A 69 -10.04 14.32 -9.30
CA GLY A 69 -9.95 14.91 -7.95
C GLY A 69 -8.59 14.70 -7.27
N VAL A 70 -7.79 13.73 -7.76
CA VAL A 70 -6.48 13.42 -7.18
C VAL A 70 -5.39 14.17 -7.94
N PRO A 71 -4.57 15.02 -7.29
CA PRO A 71 -3.47 15.72 -7.95
C PRO A 71 -2.42 14.74 -8.50
N ALA A 72 -1.88 14.99 -9.68
CA ALA A 72 -0.88 14.14 -10.33
C ALA A 72 0.32 13.81 -9.43
N ARG A 73 0.80 14.77 -8.63
CA ARG A 73 1.86 14.54 -7.62
C ARG A 73 1.46 13.50 -6.58
N ALA A 74 0.20 13.52 -6.15
CA ALA A 74 -0.31 12.55 -5.19
C ALA A 74 -0.44 11.16 -5.82
N VAL A 75 -0.81 11.07 -7.11
CA VAL A 75 -0.87 9.81 -7.87
C VAL A 75 0.52 9.16 -7.97
N GLY A 76 1.55 9.94 -8.33
CA GLY A 76 2.93 9.43 -8.39
C GLY A 76 3.44 8.95 -7.03
N ALA A 77 3.16 9.70 -5.96
CA ALA A 77 3.48 9.27 -4.60
C ALA A 77 2.67 8.03 -4.17
N LYS A 78 1.38 7.94 -4.54
CA LYS A 78 0.50 6.79 -4.26
C LYS A 78 1.06 5.51 -4.87
N LEU A 79 1.52 5.56 -6.12
CA LEU A 79 2.10 4.40 -6.80
C LEU A 79 3.22 3.75 -5.99
N LEU A 80 4.17 4.54 -5.50
CA LEU A 80 5.25 4.01 -4.66
C LEU A 80 4.75 3.59 -3.28
N LYS A 81 3.90 4.38 -2.65
CA LYS A 81 3.41 4.10 -1.28
C LYS A 81 2.67 2.78 -1.16
N ARG A 82 1.90 2.37 -2.17
CA ARG A 82 1.22 1.06 -2.20
C ARG A 82 2.24 -0.07 -2.06
N ASN A 83 3.23 -0.06 -2.93
CA ASN A 83 4.33 -1.05 -2.90
C ASN A 83 5.16 -0.98 -1.59
N LEU A 84 5.34 0.22 -1.03
CA LEU A 84 5.98 0.38 0.29
C LEU A 84 5.16 -0.25 1.42
N SER A 85 3.82 -0.29 1.29
CA SER A 85 2.94 -0.96 2.23
C SER A 85 3.17 -2.47 2.26
N ASP A 86 3.36 -3.11 1.10
CA ASP A 86 3.69 -4.53 1.01
C ASP A 86 5.04 -4.85 1.68
N ILE A 87 6.05 -4.02 1.41
CA ILE A 87 7.37 -4.17 2.06
C ILE A 87 7.24 -4.02 3.58
N ALA A 88 6.44 -3.05 4.05
CA ALA A 88 6.16 -2.86 5.47
C ALA A 88 5.44 -4.07 6.09
N ALA A 89 4.46 -4.64 5.37
CA ALA A 89 3.70 -5.82 5.79
C ALA A 89 4.56 -7.06 5.98
N MET A 90 5.73 -7.13 5.34
CA MET A 90 6.70 -8.21 5.51
C MET A 90 7.89 -7.84 6.41
N GLY A 91 7.89 -6.64 7.01
CA GLY A 91 8.94 -6.17 7.90
C GLY A 91 10.26 -5.86 7.21
N GLY A 92 10.21 -5.55 5.91
CA GLY A 92 11.36 -5.22 5.08
C GLY A 92 11.68 -3.73 5.00
N ARG A 93 12.72 -3.44 4.25
CA ARG A 93 13.08 -2.09 3.80
C ARG A 93 13.14 -2.04 2.27
N PRO A 94 12.68 -0.95 1.65
CA PRO A 94 12.74 -0.79 0.21
C PRO A 94 14.16 -0.48 -0.25
N VAL A 95 14.48 -0.81 -1.50
CA VAL A 95 15.82 -0.60 -2.11
C VAL A 95 15.69 0.15 -3.43
N ALA A 96 15.05 -0.46 -4.42
CA ALA A 96 14.98 0.08 -5.77
C ALA A 96 13.66 -0.28 -6.46
N ALA A 97 13.24 0.52 -7.42
CA ALA A 97 12.02 0.29 -8.18
C ALA A 97 12.20 0.57 -9.67
N VAL A 98 11.43 -0.15 -10.48
CA VAL A 98 11.21 0.14 -11.90
C VAL A 98 9.76 0.54 -12.13
N VAL A 99 9.50 1.38 -13.13
CA VAL A 99 8.17 1.92 -13.43
C VAL A 99 7.82 1.73 -14.89
N SER A 100 6.83 0.91 -15.18
CA SER A 100 6.28 0.76 -16.52
C SER A 100 5.03 1.61 -16.69
N LEU A 101 4.93 2.34 -17.81
CA LEU A 101 3.81 3.21 -18.15
C LEU A 101 3.11 2.72 -19.40
N ALA A 102 1.78 2.67 -19.36
CA ALA A 102 0.94 2.56 -20.55
C ALA A 102 0.13 3.86 -20.67
N LEU A 103 0.45 4.66 -21.69
CA LEU A 103 -0.04 6.03 -21.84
C LEU A 103 -0.83 6.21 -23.13
N ALA A 104 -2.04 6.79 -23.03
CA ALA A 104 -2.73 7.27 -24.21
C ALA A 104 -1.91 8.36 -24.91
N PRO A 105 -1.93 8.46 -26.27
CA PRO A 105 -1.17 9.46 -27.04
C PRO A 105 -1.42 10.91 -26.60
N GLN A 106 -2.62 11.21 -26.14
CA GLN A 106 -3.04 12.53 -25.65
C GLN A 106 -2.69 12.80 -24.16
N THR A 107 -1.91 11.93 -23.52
CA THR A 107 -1.49 12.17 -22.13
C THR A 107 -0.68 13.46 -22.04
N SER A 108 -1.02 14.32 -21.08
CA SER A 108 -0.37 15.61 -20.87
C SER A 108 1.02 15.44 -20.31
N VAL A 109 2.02 16.02 -20.99
CA VAL A 109 3.42 16.06 -20.49
C VAL A 109 3.51 16.76 -19.14
N ARG A 110 2.74 17.85 -18.94
CA ARG A 110 2.69 18.55 -17.65
C ARG A 110 2.11 17.67 -16.53
N TRP A 111 1.09 16.86 -16.84
CA TRP A 111 0.52 15.92 -15.85
C TRP A 111 1.57 14.87 -15.49
N LEU A 112 2.25 14.31 -16.49
CA LEU A 112 3.29 13.29 -16.31
C LEU A 112 4.50 13.86 -15.52
N GLU A 113 4.91 15.10 -15.78
CA GLU A 113 5.92 15.79 -14.99
C GLU A 113 5.54 15.86 -13.50
N GLN A 114 4.31 16.27 -13.19
CA GLN A 114 3.85 16.36 -11.80
C GLN A 114 3.76 14.97 -11.15
N PHE A 115 3.34 13.95 -11.89
CA PHE A 115 3.36 12.57 -11.43
C PHE A 115 4.78 12.13 -11.02
N TYR A 116 5.77 12.31 -11.90
CA TYR A 116 7.17 11.94 -11.60
C TYR A 116 7.79 12.78 -10.49
N ARG A 117 7.48 14.05 -10.39
CA ARG A 117 7.89 14.89 -9.26
C ARG A 117 7.32 14.38 -7.92
N GLY A 118 6.09 13.88 -7.92
CA GLY A 118 5.48 13.26 -6.74
C GLY A 118 6.13 11.92 -6.37
N LEU A 119 6.39 11.10 -7.37
CA LEU A 119 7.12 9.83 -7.23
C LEU A 119 8.52 10.07 -6.68
N ALA A 120 9.27 11.00 -7.26
CA ALA A 120 10.65 11.35 -6.83
C ALA A 120 10.69 11.81 -5.37
N ALA A 121 9.79 12.71 -4.97
CA ALA A 121 9.72 13.20 -3.60
C ALA A 121 9.42 12.06 -2.60
N CYS A 122 8.55 11.11 -2.98
CA CYS A 122 8.26 9.93 -2.17
C CYS A 122 9.48 8.98 -2.12
N ALA A 123 10.14 8.76 -3.25
CA ALA A 123 11.32 7.91 -3.38
C ALA A 123 12.48 8.45 -2.52
N ASP A 124 12.75 9.74 -2.59
CA ASP A 124 13.76 10.40 -1.76
C ASP A 124 13.47 10.27 -0.26
N LYS A 125 12.21 10.50 0.14
CA LYS A 125 11.77 10.37 1.54
C LYS A 125 12.02 8.97 2.09
N HIS A 126 11.77 7.94 1.28
CA HIS A 126 11.89 6.54 1.69
C HIS A 126 13.19 5.87 1.24
N LYS A 127 14.14 6.66 0.65
CA LYS A 127 15.45 6.20 0.18
C LYS A 127 15.36 5.09 -0.88
N VAL A 128 14.33 5.13 -1.72
CA VAL A 128 14.15 4.23 -2.87
C VAL A 128 14.83 4.83 -4.08
N LYS A 129 15.50 4.00 -4.89
CA LYS A 129 16.05 4.42 -6.18
C LYS A 129 15.12 3.97 -7.31
N ILE A 130 14.73 4.89 -8.18
CA ILE A 130 14.01 4.57 -9.42
C ILE A 130 15.07 4.29 -10.48
N VAL A 131 15.25 3.02 -10.78
CA VAL A 131 16.43 2.54 -11.51
C VAL A 131 16.14 2.20 -12.97
N GLY A 132 14.88 2.10 -13.36
CA GLY A 132 14.49 1.75 -14.71
C GLY A 132 13.00 1.85 -14.94
N GLY A 133 12.57 1.34 -16.08
CA GLY A 133 11.18 1.26 -16.46
C GLY A 133 10.99 1.16 -17.95
N ASP A 134 9.74 1.25 -18.38
CA ASP A 134 9.32 1.17 -19.76
C ASP A 134 8.18 2.15 -20.04
N ILE A 135 8.03 2.55 -21.29
CA ILE A 135 6.92 3.38 -21.75
C ILE A 135 6.32 2.75 -22.99
N THR A 136 5.06 2.41 -22.92
CA THR A 136 4.31 1.90 -24.08
C THR A 136 3.07 2.74 -24.35
N GLN A 137 2.63 2.73 -25.62
CA GLN A 137 1.39 3.37 -25.99
C GLN A 137 0.21 2.51 -25.60
N GLY A 138 -0.71 3.09 -24.81
CA GLY A 138 -2.01 2.52 -24.51
C GLY A 138 -3.12 3.05 -25.41
N PRO A 139 -4.33 2.47 -25.33
CA PRO A 139 -5.49 2.97 -26.08
C PRO A 139 -5.89 4.39 -25.65
N ALA A 140 -6.68 5.06 -26.47
CA ALA A 140 -7.20 6.40 -26.16
C ALA A 140 -7.94 6.40 -24.81
N GLY A 141 -7.68 7.42 -23.98
CA GLY A 141 -8.30 7.56 -22.66
C GLY A 141 -7.71 6.64 -21.58
N PHE A 142 -6.75 5.79 -21.90
CA PHE A 142 -6.09 4.92 -20.91
C PHE A 142 -4.85 5.57 -20.31
N LEU A 143 -4.69 5.40 -19.01
CA LEU A 143 -3.44 5.69 -18.29
C LEU A 143 -3.27 4.65 -17.18
N GLY A 144 -2.20 3.88 -17.27
CA GLY A 144 -1.76 2.95 -16.24
C GLY A 144 -0.28 3.16 -15.93
N ALA A 145 0.06 3.18 -14.66
CA ALA A 145 1.43 3.14 -14.19
C ALA A 145 1.58 1.94 -13.26
N PHE A 146 2.58 1.12 -13.51
CA PHE A 146 2.89 -0.12 -12.80
C PHE A 146 4.28 0.03 -12.20
N LEU A 147 4.43 -0.27 -10.92
CA LEU A 147 5.72 -0.17 -10.25
C LEU A 147 6.07 -1.52 -9.65
N THR A 148 7.26 -2.02 -9.96
CA THR A 148 7.84 -3.16 -9.25
C THR A 148 8.88 -2.65 -8.28
N LEU A 149 8.70 -2.95 -6.99
CA LEU A 149 9.59 -2.55 -5.91
C LEU A 149 10.40 -3.75 -5.43
N HIS A 150 11.70 -3.57 -5.45
CA HIS A 150 12.65 -4.46 -4.80
C HIS A 150 12.98 -3.95 -3.40
N GLY A 151 12.93 -4.83 -2.44
CA GLY A 151 13.29 -4.58 -1.05
C GLY A 151 14.10 -5.73 -0.46
N GLU A 152 14.49 -5.61 0.77
CA GLU A 152 15.18 -6.67 1.51
C GLU A 152 14.72 -6.75 2.96
N SER A 153 14.84 -7.91 3.59
CA SER A 153 14.62 -8.06 5.02
C SER A 153 15.74 -7.37 5.81
N THR A 154 15.46 -7.02 7.06
CA THR A 154 16.35 -6.18 7.87
C THR A 154 17.32 -6.99 8.76
N GLY A 155 17.61 -8.26 8.41
CA GLY A 155 18.35 -9.19 9.24
C GLY A 155 17.48 -9.88 10.30
N CYS A 156 16.24 -9.42 10.48
CA CYS A 156 15.19 -10.12 11.20
C CYS A 156 14.50 -11.12 10.26
N ARG A 157 13.62 -11.95 10.82
CA ARG A 157 12.79 -12.83 9.99
C ARG A 157 11.87 -12.04 9.08
N VAL A 158 11.54 -12.58 7.94
CA VAL A 158 10.43 -12.12 7.11
C VAL A 158 9.12 -12.53 7.79
N VAL A 159 8.21 -11.59 8.02
CA VAL A 159 6.87 -11.86 8.54
C VAL A 159 5.94 -12.13 7.36
N THR A 160 5.19 -13.22 7.44
CA THR A 160 4.26 -13.63 6.38
C THR A 160 2.82 -13.57 6.86
N ARG A 161 1.87 -13.80 5.96
CA ARG A 161 0.43 -13.96 6.29
C ARG A 161 0.13 -15.26 7.05
N SER A 162 1.08 -16.18 7.11
CA SER A 162 0.92 -17.49 7.74
C SER A 162 1.47 -17.51 9.16
N GLY A 163 0.93 -18.42 10.02
CA GLY A 163 1.49 -18.68 11.34
C GLY A 163 0.56 -18.36 12.50
N ALA A 164 -0.62 -17.80 12.26
CA ALA A 164 -1.64 -17.57 13.28
C ALA A 164 -2.12 -18.91 13.90
N ARG A 165 -2.46 -18.90 15.19
CA ARG A 165 -2.93 -20.05 15.96
C ARG A 165 -4.16 -19.70 16.79
N ALA A 166 -4.91 -20.70 17.22
CA ALA A 166 -6.00 -20.49 18.17
C ALA A 166 -5.51 -19.80 19.45
N GLY A 167 -6.24 -18.78 19.89
CA GLY A 167 -5.90 -17.93 21.04
C GLY A 167 -5.07 -16.70 20.69
N ASP A 168 -4.42 -16.64 19.52
CA ASP A 168 -3.62 -15.48 19.12
C ASP A 168 -4.50 -14.22 18.96
N ALA A 169 -4.00 -13.08 19.43
CA ALA A 169 -4.69 -11.81 19.38
C ALA A 169 -4.51 -11.15 18.00
N ILE A 170 -5.55 -10.46 17.54
CA ILE A 170 -5.59 -9.74 16.26
C ILE A 170 -5.55 -8.25 16.57
N TYR A 171 -4.62 -7.55 15.93
CA TYR A 171 -4.43 -6.11 16.08
C TYR A 171 -4.43 -5.42 14.72
N VAL A 172 -4.78 -4.14 14.72
CA VAL A 172 -4.61 -3.24 13.57
C VAL A 172 -4.00 -1.92 14.03
N THR A 173 -3.14 -1.34 13.20
CA THR A 173 -2.60 0.02 13.41
C THR A 173 -3.59 1.08 12.92
N GLY A 174 -3.50 2.29 13.43
CA GLY A 174 -4.23 3.46 12.93
C GLY A 174 -5.75 3.37 13.04
N THR A 175 -6.45 3.83 11.98
CA THR A 175 -7.91 3.84 11.87
C THR A 175 -8.34 3.45 10.47
N LEU A 176 -9.54 2.86 10.32
CA LEU A 176 -10.01 2.23 9.09
C LEU A 176 -11.23 2.93 8.49
N GLY A 177 -11.31 2.84 7.17
CA GLY A 177 -12.45 3.23 6.34
C GLY A 177 -12.52 4.72 6.00
N GLY A 178 -13.29 5.05 4.96
CA GLY A 178 -13.41 6.39 4.41
C GLY A 178 -12.17 6.83 3.64
N SER A 179 -11.34 5.89 3.22
CA SER A 179 -10.07 6.11 2.53
C SER A 179 -10.21 6.97 1.28
N LEU A 180 -11.28 6.75 0.51
CA LEU A 180 -11.57 7.46 -0.75
C LEU A 180 -11.77 8.97 -0.58
N LEU A 181 -12.09 9.46 0.60
CA LEU A 181 -12.20 10.91 0.83
C LEU A 181 -10.86 11.65 0.73
N ARG A 182 -9.75 10.98 1.04
CA ARG A 182 -8.38 11.53 0.91
C ARG A 182 -7.30 10.50 1.25
N HIS A 183 -7.54 9.63 2.23
CA HIS A 183 -6.51 8.79 2.85
C HIS A 183 -5.82 7.89 1.81
N HIS A 184 -6.56 7.36 0.84
CA HIS A 184 -6.07 6.45 -0.20
C HIS A 184 -4.84 6.96 -0.99
N HIS A 185 -4.56 8.26 -1.00
CA HIS A 185 -3.35 8.83 -1.61
C HIS A 185 -2.48 9.60 -0.60
N ALA A 186 -3.03 9.95 0.58
CA ALA A 186 -2.33 10.73 1.61
C ALA A 186 -1.71 9.88 2.73
N PHE A 187 -1.95 8.57 2.76
CA PHE A 187 -1.45 7.68 3.81
C PHE A 187 0.09 7.68 3.93
N THR A 188 0.58 7.22 5.08
CA THR A 188 2.00 7.01 5.34
C THR A 188 2.24 5.50 5.47
N PRO A 189 3.07 4.88 4.60
CA PRO A 189 3.43 3.47 4.71
C PRO A 189 4.07 3.17 6.06
N ARG A 190 3.69 2.06 6.68
CA ARG A 190 4.07 1.65 8.03
C ARG A 190 5.43 0.92 8.08
N LEU A 191 6.44 1.47 7.38
CA LEU A 191 7.77 0.83 7.25
C LEU A 191 8.50 0.67 8.58
N ALA A 192 8.54 1.72 9.40
CA ALA A 192 9.22 1.68 10.69
C ALA A 192 8.54 0.70 11.66
N GLU A 193 7.22 0.66 11.59
CA GLU A 193 6.37 -0.25 12.35
C GLU A 193 6.60 -1.70 11.92
N GLY A 194 6.57 -1.95 10.61
CA GLY A 194 6.80 -3.28 10.03
C GLY A 194 8.16 -3.85 10.43
N VAL A 195 9.23 -3.07 10.29
CA VAL A 195 10.58 -3.46 10.72
C VAL A 195 10.63 -3.78 12.22
N TRP A 196 10.03 -2.94 13.04
CA TRP A 196 9.99 -3.18 14.49
C TRP A 196 9.23 -4.47 14.83
N LEU A 197 8.10 -4.71 14.16
CA LEU A 197 7.28 -5.92 14.33
C LEU A 197 8.02 -7.19 13.89
N ALA A 198 8.80 -7.14 12.82
CA ALA A 198 9.61 -8.27 12.36
C ALA A 198 10.68 -8.70 13.39
N GLY A 199 11.18 -7.75 14.19
CA GLY A 199 12.10 -8.02 15.30
C GLY A 199 11.41 -8.60 16.55
N ARG A 200 10.09 -8.80 16.56
CA ARG A 200 9.35 -9.25 17.76
C ARG A 200 8.97 -10.72 17.64
N SER A 201 9.47 -11.55 18.52
CA SER A 201 9.21 -13.00 18.51
C SER A 201 7.75 -13.36 18.78
N GLU A 202 6.98 -12.48 19.44
CA GLU A 202 5.57 -12.63 19.71
C GLU A 202 4.66 -12.36 18.49
N VAL A 203 5.12 -11.66 17.44
CA VAL A 203 4.37 -11.45 16.20
C VAL A 203 4.39 -12.73 15.38
N ARG A 204 3.25 -13.29 15.02
CA ARG A 204 3.15 -14.55 14.30
C ARG A 204 2.94 -14.37 12.81
N ALA A 205 2.06 -13.43 12.44
CA ALA A 205 1.73 -13.13 11.07
C ALA A 205 1.39 -11.65 10.92
N MET A 206 1.51 -11.14 9.69
CA MET A 206 1.23 -9.75 9.39
C MET A 206 0.87 -9.59 7.91
N MET A 207 0.04 -8.62 7.61
CA MET A 207 -0.24 -8.10 6.27
C MET A 207 -0.70 -6.64 6.38
N ASP A 208 -0.82 -5.94 5.27
CA ASP A 208 -1.48 -4.63 5.24
C ASP A 208 -2.99 -4.75 4.94
N VAL A 209 -3.72 -3.67 5.17
CA VAL A 209 -5.15 -3.55 4.87
C VAL A 209 -5.30 -2.74 3.58
N SER A 210 -5.38 -3.44 2.45
CA SER A 210 -5.47 -2.87 1.10
C SER A 210 -6.85 -3.04 0.46
N ASP A 211 -7.51 -4.18 0.66
CA ASP A 211 -8.82 -4.49 0.10
C ASP A 211 -9.98 -4.32 1.11
N GLY A 212 -9.66 -3.92 2.33
CA GLY A 212 -10.56 -3.75 3.45
C GLY A 212 -10.46 -4.88 4.47
N LEU A 213 -10.58 -4.51 5.75
CA LEU A 213 -10.33 -5.41 6.88
C LEU A 213 -11.07 -6.75 6.75
N ALA A 214 -12.32 -6.75 6.27
CA ALA A 214 -13.12 -7.98 6.16
C ALA A 214 -12.53 -8.98 5.16
N LYS A 215 -11.96 -8.51 4.05
CA LYS A 215 -11.32 -9.37 3.04
C LYS A 215 -9.92 -9.78 3.49
N ASP A 216 -9.12 -8.83 3.93
CA ASP A 216 -7.72 -9.05 4.27
C ASP A 216 -7.56 -9.96 5.48
N LEU A 217 -8.43 -9.82 6.49
CA LEU A 217 -8.41 -10.73 7.64
C LEU A 217 -8.77 -12.17 7.27
N ARG A 218 -9.58 -12.40 6.23
CA ARG A 218 -9.83 -13.77 5.72
C ARG A 218 -8.55 -14.38 5.15
N ALA A 219 -7.76 -13.59 4.40
CA ALA A 219 -6.47 -14.04 3.86
C ALA A 219 -5.44 -14.35 4.96
N LEU A 220 -5.58 -13.73 6.13
CA LEU A 220 -4.72 -13.96 7.31
C LEU A 220 -5.21 -15.14 8.18
N THR A 221 -6.44 -15.63 7.94
CA THR A 221 -7.10 -16.64 8.77
C THR A 221 -6.69 -18.05 8.34
N PRO A 222 -6.04 -18.86 9.21
CA PRO A 222 -5.70 -20.24 8.89
C PRO A 222 -6.93 -21.13 8.74
N PRO A 223 -6.84 -22.23 7.99
CA PRO A 223 -7.89 -23.26 7.93
C PRO A 223 -8.30 -23.75 9.32
N GLY A 224 -9.60 -23.90 9.54
CA GLY A 224 -10.16 -24.39 10.81
C GLY A 224 -10.26 -23.34 11.93
N LEU A 225 -9.73 -22.14 11.71
CA LEU A 225 -9.90 -21.01 12.62
C LEU A 225 -10.88 -19.98 12.06
N VAL A 226 -11.39 -19.14 12.96
CA VAL A 226 -12.19 -17.97 12.64
C VAL A 226 -11.79 -16.80 13.55
N PRO A 227 -11.84 -15.56 13.09
CA PRO A 227 -11.61 -14.40 13.94
C PRO A 227 -12.86 -14.11 14.78
N ALA A 228 -12.73 -14.15 16.10
CA ALA A 228 -13.72 -13.67 17.05
C ALA A 228 -13.43 -12.19 17.34
N LEU A 229 -14.12 -11.31 16.64
CA LEU A 229 -13.93 -9.87 16.70
C LEU A 229 -14.99 -9.20 17.58
N ASP A 230 -14.57 -8.11 18.23
CA ASP A 230 -15.45 -7.15 18.89
C ASP A 230 -15.72 -5.98 17.94
N ALA A 231 -16.96 -5.78 17.54
CA ALA A 231 -17.36 -4.68 16.65
C ALA A 231 -17.03 -3.30 17.24
N THR A 232 -17.05 -3.16 18.56
CA THR A 232 -16.77 -1.90 19.27
C THR A 232 -15.27 -1.57 19.30
N ALA A 233 -14.42 -2.59 19.13
CA ALA A 233 -12.97 -2.45 19.10
C ALA A 233 -12.42 -2.06 17.70
N ILE A 234 -13.25 -2.09 16.65
CA ILE A 234 -12.83 -1.69 15.30
C ILE A 234 -12.57 -0.17 15.28
N PRO A 235 -11.35 0.29 14.95
CA PRO A 235 -10.98 1.70 15.00
C PRO A 235 -11.53 2.48 13.79
N VAL A 236 -12.81 2.83 13.83
CA VAL A 236 -13.50 3.55 12.75
C VAL A 236 -12.97 4.97 12.61
N SER A 237 -12.50 5.35 11.42
CA SER A 237 -11.95 6.68 11.12
C SER A 237 -13.02 7.78 11.16
N ALA A 238 -12.61 9.04 11.37
CA ALA A 238 -13.48 10.19 11.19
C ALA A 238 -13.98 10.32 9.74
N ALA A 239 -13.19 9.88 8.77
CA ALA A 239 -13.56 9.85 7.35
C ALA A 239 -14.70 8.85 7.09
N ALA A 240 -14.62 7.63 7.64
CA ALA A 240 -15.69 6.64 7.56
C ALA A 240 -17.02 7.16 8.13
N ARG A 241 -16.96 7.86 9.27
CA ARG A 241 -18.15 8.49 9.86
C ARG A 241 -18.75 9.59 8.95
N ARG A 242 -17.92 10.39 8.28
CA ARG A 242 -18.38 11.38 7.29
C ARG A 242 -18.97 10.71 6.04
N GLN A 243 -18.33 9.67 5.55
CA GLN A 243 -18.79 8.93 4.36
C GLN A 243 -20.12 8.23 4.60
N ALA A 244 -20.32 7.65 5.77
CA ALA A 244 -21.57 7.02 6.20
C ALA A 244 -22.79 7.93 6.06
N ARG A 245 -22.65 9.22 6.35
CA ARG A 245 -23.73 10.22 6.20
C ARG A 245 -24.18 10.42 4.74
N ARG A 246 -23.36 10.03 3.77
CA ARG A 246 -23.61 10.23 2.33
C ARG A 246 -23.98 8.95 1.60
N SER A 247 -23.49 7.80 2.08
CA SER A 247 -23.60 6.51 1.39
C SER A 247 -24.76 5.64 1.84
N GLY A 248 -25.41 5.96 2.98
CA GLY A 248 -26.40 5.11 3.61
C GLY A 248 -25.84 3.85 4.30
N LYS A 249 -24.52 3.63 4.22
CA LYS A 249 -23.83 2.55 4.95
C LYS A 249 -23.48 2.99 6.36
N THR A 250 -23.30 2.02 7.28
CA THR A 250 -22.80 2.32 8.63
C THR A 250 -21.31 2.71 8.60
N PRO A 251 -20.83 3.49 9.58
CA PRO A 251 -19.38 3.76 9.72
C PRO A 251 -18.54 2.47 9.86
N LEU A 252 -19.09 1.45 10.52
CA LEU A 252 -18.45 0.14 10.65
C LEU A 252 -18.34 -0.57 9.30
N ALA A 253 -19.37 -0.51 8.45
CA ALA A 253 -19.32 -1.09 7.12
C ALA A 253 -18.22 -0.47 6.25
N HIS A 254 -18.00 0.85 6.38
CA HIS A 254 -16.88 1.53 5.73
C HIS A 254 -15.52 1.08 6.29
N ALA A 255 -15.38 0.95 7.61
CA ALA A 255 -14.13 0.49 8.23
C ALA A 255 -13.78 -0.96 7.85
N LEU A 256 -14.79 -1.80 7.55
CA LEU A 256 -14.60 -3.20 7.20
C LEU A 256 -14.38 -3.43 5.70
N GLY A 257 -14.92 -2.55 4.84
CA GLY A 257 -15.02 -2.87 3.41
C GLY A 257 -14.46 -1.86 2.41
N ASP A 258 -14.09 -0.61 2.81
CA ASP A 258 -13.66 0.40 1.83
C ASP A 258 -12.32 0.07 1.17
N GLY A 259 -11.38 -0.51 1.92
CA GLY A 259 -10.03 -0.75 1.46
C GLY A 259 -9.17 0.51 1.36
N GLU A 260 -7.96 0.35 0.83
CA GLU A 260 -6.94 1.42 0.67
C GLU A 260 -6.61 2.15 1.99
N ASP A 261 -6.71 1.46 3.13
CA ASP A 261 -6.34 1.99 4.44
C ASP A 261 -4.83 1.95 4.69
N TYR A 262 -4.14 0.93 4.13
CA TYR A 262 -2.69 0.73 4.22
C TYR A 262 -2.15 0.77 5.67
N GLU A 263 -2.96 0.27 6.60
CA GLU A 263 -2.57 -0.02 7.98
C GLU A 263 -2.09 -1.47 8.10
N LEU A 264 -1.32 -1.79 9.15
CA LEU A 264 -0.86 -3.17 9.38
C LEU A 264 -1.88 -3.95 10.21
N LEU A 265 -2.26 -5.11 9.71
CA LEU A 265 -3.02 -6.15 10.40
C LEU A 265 -2.03 -7.17 10.96
N ILE A 266 -2.06 -7.40 12.27
CA ILE A 266 -0.99 -8.07 13.00
C ILE A 266 -1.59 -9.19 13.86
N VAL A 267 -0.97 -10.37 13.83
CA VAL A 267 -1.30 -11.49 14.73
C VAL A 267 -0.20 -11.64 15.76
N VAL A 268 -0.59 -11.59 17.02
CA VAL A 268 0.32 -11.65 18.16
C VAL A 268 -0.02 -12.87 19.01
N ARG A 269 1.01 -13.61 19.39
CA ARG A 269 0.92 -14.80 20.25
C ARG A 269 0.09 -14.51 21.51
N ALA A 270 -0.79 -15.45 21.87
CA ALA A 270 -1.51 -15.40 23.14
C ALA A 270 -0.57 -15.20 24.34
N GLY A 271 -0.99 -14.41 25.31
CA GLY A 271 -0.20 -14.14 26.52
C GLY A 271 0.94 -13.14 26.38
N ALA A 272 1.05 -12.42 25.26
CA ALA A 272 2.06 -11.37 25.05
C ALA A 272 1.69 -10.08 25.81
N VAL A 273 1.63 -10.12 27.12
CA VAL A 273 1.09 -9.05 28.01
C VAL A 273 1.81 -7.70 27.82
N ARG A 274 3.09 -7.69 27.47
CA ARG A 274 3.89 -6.47 27.35
C ARG A 274 3.88 -5.87 25.93
N PHE A 275 3.24 -6.53 24.96
CA PHE A 275 3.28 -6.11 23.55
C PHE A 275 2.69 -4.71 23.33
N GLU A 276 1.48 -4.46 23.82
CA GLU A 276 0.83 -3.15 23.69
C GLU A 276 1.61 -2.04 24.40
N GLN A 277 2.18 -2.32 25.57
CA GLN A 277 2.98 -1.36 26.29
C GLN A 277 4.28 -1.01 25.54
N ALA A 278 4.94 -2.02 24.94
CA ALA A 278 6.13 -1.81 24.10
C ALA A 278 5.78 -1.00 22.84
N TRP A 279 4.63 -1.28 22.21
CA TRP A 279 4.13 -0.48 21.10
C TRP A 279 3.92 0.97 21.48
N ARG A 280 3.15 1.26 22.54
CA ARG A 280 2.86 2.64 23.01
C ARG A 280 4.11 3.43 23.35
N ARG A 281 5.15 2.78 23.89
CA ARG A 281 6.45 3.42 24.15
C ARG A 281 7.17 3.80 22.85
N ARG A 282 7.09 2.96 21.81
CA ARG A 282 7.81 3.12 20.56
C ARG A 282 7.09 4.03 19.56
N PHE A 283 5.77 3.90 19.47
CA PHE A 283 4.92 4.59 18.48
C PHE A 283 3.81 5.39 19.17
N ARG A 284 4.20 6.44 19.91
CA ARG A 284 3.29 7.22 20.77
C ARG A 284 2.09 7.82 20.03
N ASN A 285 2.28 8.20 18.76
CA ASN A 285 1.28 8.89 17.92
C ASN A 285 0.52 7.96 16.97
N LEU A 286 0.77 6.65 17.03
CA LEU A 286 0.08 5.67 16.19
C LEU A 286 -0.68 4.69 17.08
N PRO A 287 -2.02 4.75 17.09
CA PRO A 287 -2.81 3.82 17.88
C PRO A 287 -2.65 2.39 17.37
N LEU A 288 -2.73 1.44 18.27
CA LEU A 288 -2.82 0.01 18.01
C LEU A 288 -4.08 -0.50 18.69
N SER A 289 -5.01 -1.03 17.90
CA SER A 289 -6.29 -1.54 18.37
C SER A 289 -6.32 -3.06 18.36
N ARG A 290 -6.67 -3.66 19.49
CA ARG A 290 -6.92 -5.10 19.60
C ARG A 290 -8.34 -5.39 19.15
N LEU A 291 -8.49 -6.07 18.01
CA LEU A 291 -9.77 -6.34 17.37
C LEU A 291 -10.49 -7.57 17.96
N GLY A 292 -9.72 -8.51 18.51
CA GLY A 292 -10.21 -9.79 18.98
C GLY A 292 -9.10 -10.85 19.00
N ARG A 293 -9.50 -12.10 18.73
CA ARG A 293 -8.57 -13.25 18.70
C ARG A 293 -9.03 -14.32 17.71
N PHE A 294 -8.13 -15.18 17.28
CA PHE A 294 -8.49 -16.40 16.54
C PHE A 294 -9.02 -17.48 17.48
N VAL A 295 -10.11 -18.11 17.09
CA VAL A 295 -10.72 -19.26 17.80
C VAL A 295 -10.97 -20.40 16.82
N ARG A 296 -11.18 -21.62 17.33
CA ARG A 296 -11.71 -22.72 16.50
C ARG A 296 -13.14 -22.40 16.11
N LYS A 297 -13.56 -22.82 14.91
CA LYS A 297 -14.88 -22.49 14.35
C LYS A 297 -16.05 -22.82 15.30
N ASN A 298 -15.96 -23.95 16.01
CA ASN A 298 -16.97 -24.37 16.99
C ASN A 298 -16.94 -23.60 18.32
N HIS A 299 -15.98 -22.70 18.51
CA HIS A 299 -15.83 -21.86 19.71
C HIS A 299 -16.06 -20.37 19.41
N LEU A 300 -16.70 -20.04 18.29
CA LEU A 300 -17.03 -18.65 17.96
C LEU A 300 -18.13 -18.13 18.90
N PRO A 301 -17.87 -17.05 19.67
CA PRO A 301 -18.90 -16.46 20.54
C PRO A 301 -20.09 -15.93 19.72
N PRO A 302 -21.34 -16.09 20.19
CA PRO A 302 -22.54 -15.60 19.48
C PRO A 302 -22.53 -14.10 19.20
N VAL A 303 -21.90 -13.32 20.07
CA VAL A 303 -21.78 -11.85 19.96
C VAL A 303 -20.64 -11.36 19.07
N ALA A 304 -19.81 -12.27 18.54
CA ALA A 304 -18.69 -11.90 17.67
C ALA A 304 -19.20 -11.34 16.34
N LEU A 305 -18.51 -10.30 15.84
CA LEU A 305 -18.78 -9.72 14.55
C LEU A 305 -18.63 -10.77 13.44
N ARG A 306 -19.66 -10.93 12.61
CA ARG A 306 -19.65 -11.83 11.46
C ARG A 306 -19.03 -11.15 10.24
N LEU A 307 -17.79 -11.49 9.91
CA LEU A 307 -17.13 -10.95 8.72
C LEU A 307 -17.80 -11.37 7.40
N ALA A 308 -18.58 -12.44 7.39
CA ALA A 308 -19.32 -12.89 6.22
C ALA A 308 -20.32 -11.84 5.69
N ASP A 309 -20.82 -10.99 6.56
CA ASP A 309 -21.80 -9.94 6.24
C ASP A 309 -21.15 -8.72 5.56
N TYR A 310 -19.81 -8.70 5.44
CA TYR A 310 -19.04 -7.59 4.89
C TYR A 310 -18.14 -8.07 3.76
N HIS A 311 -18.09 -7.26 2.70
CA HIS A 311 -17.28 -7.53 1.52
C HIS A 311 -16.22 -6.43 1.39
N GLY A 312 -14.99 -6.83 1.06
CA GLY A 312 -13.94 -5.91 0.65
C GLY A 312 -14.00 -5.62 -0.85
N TYR A 313 -13.01 -4.89 -1.35
CA TYR A 313 -12.91 -4.56 -2.77
C TYR A 313 -12.55 -5.81 -3.59
N GLU A 314 -13.21 -5.97 -4.75
CA GLU A 314 -12.98 -7.06 -5.69
C GLU A 314 -12.60 -6.49 -7.07
N HIS A 315 -11.40 -6.86 -7.55
CA HIS A 315 -10.83 -6.30 -8.78
C HIS A 315 -11.53 -6.77 -10.08
N LEU A 316 -12.08 -7.98 -10.09
CA LEU A 316 -12.60 -8.63 -11.32
C LEU A 316 -14.11 -8.86 -11.26
N ARG A 317 -14.83 -7.90 -10.73
CA ARG A 317 -16.31 -7.88 -10.77
C ARG A 317 -16.83 -6.80 -11.69
#